data_1b9e8841b06a2797662951a4417de1b2
#
_entry.id   1b9e8841b06a2797662951a4417de1b2
#
_cell.length_a   1.000
_cell.length_b   1.000
_cell.length_c   1.000
_cell.angle_alpha   90.00
_cell.angle_beta   90.00
_cell.angle_gamma   90.00
#
_symmetry.space_group_name_H-M   'P 1'
#
loop_
_entity.id
_entity.type
_entity.pdbx_description
1 polymer ?
#
loop_
_entity_poly.entity_id
_entity_poly.type
_entity_poly.pdbx_seq_one_letter_code
_entity_poly.pdbx_strand_id
1 'polypeptide(L)'
;MNGNQIMTDPQTGERTVEYDSKELRREGDFLISIKENRLHLCLSMDEVITVPDGVRSVATGAFSNTSTPNLRHLILPLSVDGIAMEAIVCSGFEELTYYNDRIFVCDHAFEPRKIKRMHYPPEGKTWNLEEMWRKYEVASSKSQRAIPIDPIDQTASLIDELDLPF
;
A
#
# COMPACT_ATOMS: atom_id res chain seq x y z
N MET A 1 -8.51 -2.66 18.63
CA MET A 1 -7.69 -2.52 19.26
C MET A 1 -7.46 -1.43 19.56
N ASN A 2 -7.53 -1.05 19.89
CA ASN A 2 -7.41 -0.01 20.23
C ASN A 2 -6.28 0.26 20.69
N GLY A 3 -5.88 0.39 21.00
CA GLY A 3 -4.91 0.68 21.60
C GLY A 3 -3.67 0.94 21.03
N ASN A 4 -3.51 1.02 19.89
CA ASN A 4 -2.23 1.20 19.34
C ASN A 4 -1.81 2.64 19.47
N GLN A 5 -1.57 3.05 20.66
CA GLN A 5 -1.11 4.41 20.90
C GLN A 5 0.39 4.47 20.69
N ILE A 6 0.81 5.33 19.78
CA ILE A 6 2.22 5.48 19.45
C ILE A 6 2.86 6.41 20.48
N MET A 7 3.97 5.96 21.06
CA MET A 7 4.70 6.73 22.04
C MET A 7 6.05 7.11 21.47
N THR A 8 6.51 8.30 21.81
CA THR A 8 7.81 8.78 21.35
C THR A 8 8.69 9.04 22.55
N ASP A 9 9.87 8.46 22.53
CA ASP A 9 10.86 8.69 23.60
C ASP A 9 11.35 10.12 23.46
N PRO A 10 11.16 10.97 24.49
CA PRO A 10 11.54 12.37 24.37
C PRO A 10 13.05 12.57 24.25
N GLN A 11 13.85 11.59 24.63
CA GLN A 11 15.29 11.76 24.56
C GLN A 11 15.88 11.26 23.25
N THR A 12 15.37 10.16 22.74
CA THR A 12 15.95 9.57 21.54
C THR A 12 15.11 9.81 20.30
N GLY A 13 13.83 10.16 20.47
CA GLY A 13 12.94 10.30 19.35
C GLY A 13 12.39 9.00 18.83
N GLU A 14 12.74 7.90 19.46
CA GLU A 14 12.29 6.60 19.00
C GLU A 14 10.79 6.46 19.20
N ARG A 15 10.12 5.94 18.20
CA ARG A 15 8.67 5.75 18.24
C ARG A 15 8.37 4.28 18.46
N THR A 16 7.47 3.99 19.39
CA THR A 16 7.12 2.64 19.74
C THR A 16 5.61 2.52 19.93
N VAL A 17 5.16 1.30 19.94
CA VAL A 17 3.76 0.99 20.20
C VAL A 17 3.77 -0.37 20.87
N GLU A 18 2.80 -0.60 21.74
CA GLU A 18 2.70 -1.90 22.39
C GLU A 18 2.11 -2.89 21.40
N TYR A 19 2.64 -4.08 21.38
CA TYR A 19 2.13 -5.13 20.53
C TYR A 19 2.45 -6.49 21.15
N ASP A 20 1.70 -7.50 20.72
CA ASP A 20 1.87 -8.87 21.22
C ASP A 20 3.00 -9.51 20.42
N SER A 21 4.14 -9.75 21.07
CA SER A 21 5.31 -10.30 20.40
C SER A 21 5.11 -11.74 19.95
N LYS A 22 4.03 -12.38 20.36
CA LYS A 22 3.71 -13.71 19.85
C LYS A 22 3.00 -13.63 18.50
N GLU A 23 2.38 -12.51 18.21
CA GLU A 23 1.65 -12.33 16.96
C GLU A 23 2.41 -11.51 15.94
N LEU A 24 3.15 -10.52 16.42
CA LEU A 24 3.84 -9.59 15.55
C LEU A 24 5.32 -9.57 15.90
N ARG A 25 6.13 -9.31 14.88
CA ARG A 25 7.54 -9.04 15.10
C ARG A 25 7.82 -7.63 14.62
N ARG A 26 8.81 -7.01 15.24
CA ARG A 26 9.22 -5.67 14.80
C ARG A 26 10.51 -5.77 14.00
N GLU A 27 10.49 -5.15 12.83
CA GLU A 27 11.65 -5.11 11.96
C GLU A 27 11.85 -3.66 11.61
N GLY A 28 12.80 -2.98 12.23
CA GLY A 28 12.98 -1.55 12.05
C GLY A 28 11.71 -0.81 12.50
N ASP A 29 11.14 -0.04 11.60
CA ASP A 29 9.92 0.69 11.90
C ASP A 29 8.66 -0.07 11.52
N PHE A 30 8.79 -1.37 11.23
CA PHE A 30 7.67 -2.14 10.73
C PHE A 30 7.24 -3.21 11.73
N LEU A 31 5.93 -3.30 11.97
CA LEU A 31 5.36 -4.40 12.73
C LEU A 31 4.71 -5.35 11.75
N ILE A 32 5.17 -6.58 11.75
CA ILE A 32 4.79 -7.56 10.73
C ILE A 32 4.25 -8.81 11.40
N SER A 33 3.14 -9.32 10.90
CA SER A 33 2.55 -10.55 11.41
C SER A 33 3.51 -11.70 11.21
N ILE A 34 3.79 -12.43 12.30
CA ILE A 34 4.74 -13.53 12.23
C ILE A 34 4.18 -14.64 11.35
N LYS A 35 2.89 -14.89 11.47
CA LYS A 35 2.29 -16.02 10.79
C LYS A 35 2.05 -15.75 9.32
N GLU A 36 1.65 -14.54 8.98
CA GLU A 36 1.21 -14.25 7.61
C GLU A 36 2.14 -13.32 6.86
N ASN A 37 3.15 -12.80 7.52
CA ASN A 37 4.05 -11.81 6.92
C ASN A 37 3.28 -10.62 6.38
N ARG A 38 2.26 -10.21 7.11
CA ARG A 38 1.45 -9.05 6.72
C ARG A 38 1.95 -7.84 7.48
N LEU A 39 2.15 -6.75 6.78
CA LEU A 39 2.55 -5.50 7.42
C LEU A 39 1.36 -4.95 8.18
N HIS A 40 1.48 -4.92 9.50
CA HIS A 40 0.41 -4.50 10.37
C HIS A 40 0.45 -3.00 10.62
N LEU A 41 1.65 -2.45 10.79
CA LEU A 41 1.78 -1.04 11.10
C LEU A 41 3.20 -0.58 10.76
N CYS A 42 3.31 0.63 10.23
CA CYS A 42 4.61 1.26 9.98
C CYS A 42 4.70 2.51 10.83
N LEU A 43 5.86 2.70 11.45
CA LEU A 43 6.10 3.84 12.34
C LEU A 43 7.13 4.81 11.79
N SER A 44 7.46 4.73 10.53
CA SER A 44 8.52 5.57 9.94
C SER A 44 8.06 7.00 9.73
N MET A 45 8.97 7.92 9.98
CA MET A 45 8.72 9.35 9.73
C MET A 45 9.25 9.79 8.39
N ASP A 46 9.77 8.86 7.59
CA ASP A 46 10.36 9.21 6.30
C ASP A 46 9.29 9.53 5.27
N GLU A 47 9.66 10.34 4.29
CA GLU A 47 8.77 10.63 3.18
C GLU A 47 8.72 9.49 2.19
N VAL A 48 9.80 8.77 2.03
CA VAL A 48 9.87 7.61 1.12
C VAL A 48 10.09 6.39 1.99
N ILE A 49 9.16 5.44 1.91
CA ILE A 49 9.20 4.25 2.74
C ILE A 49 9.26 3.03 1.85
N THR A 50 10.24 2.16 2.09
CA THR A 50 10.37 0.90 1.39
C THR A 50 9.99 -0.23 2.34
N VAL A 51 8.98 -0.98 1.98
CA VAL A 51 8.51 -2.11 2.77
C VAL A 51 9.55 -3.23 2.66
N PRO A 52 9.86 -3.94 3.76
CA PRO A 52 10.89 -4.98 3.72
C PRO A 52 10.52 -6.16 2.82
N ASP A 53 11.55 -6.79 2.27
CA ASP A 53 11.36 -8.01 1.51
C ASP A 53 10.72 -9.06 2.37
N GLY A 54 9.89 -9.88 1.77
CA GLY A 54 9.21 -10.96 2.50
C GLY A 54 7.84 -10.60 2.98
N VAL A 55 7.52 -9.32 3.07
CA VAL A 55 6.16 -8.90 3.42
C VAL A 55 5.23 -9.29 2.29
N ARG A 56 4.14 -9.97 2.62
CA ARG A 56 3.22 -10.48 1.63
C ARG A 56 2.03 -9.55 1.38
N SER A 57 1.61 -8.80 2.37
CA SER A 57 0.47 -7.92 2.18
C SER A 57 0.52 -6.76 3.15
N VAL A 58 -0.27 -5.74 2.88
CA VAL A 58 -0.35 -4.54 3.71
C VAL A 58 -1.74 -4.51 4.33
N ALA A 59 -1.80 -4.46 5.66
CA ALA A 59 -3.06 -4.53 6.39
C ALA A 59 -3.74 -3.17 6.44
N THR A 60 -5.02 -3.18 6.79
CA THR A 60 -5.79 -1.97 7.02
C THR A 60 -5.10 -1.10 8.07
N GLY A 61 -4.95 0.17 7.77
CA GLY A 61 -4.38 1.11 8.73
C GLY A 61 -2.88 1.05 8.89
N ALA A 62 -2.19 0.28 8.06
CA ALA A 62 -0.74 0.13 8.20
C ALA A 62 -0.01 1.47 8.05
N PHE A 63 -0.55 2.35 7.22
CA PHE A 63 0.02 3.69 7.00
C PHE A 63 -1.07 4.71 7.24
N SER A 64 -0.84 5.64 8.15
CA SER A 64 -1.84 6.64 8.47
C SER A 64 -1.18 7.95 8.82
N ASN A 65 -1.98 9.00 8.93
CA ASN A 65 -1.44 10.31 9.32
C ASN A 65 -0.83 10.28 10.72
N THR A 66 -1.26 9.34 11.56
CA THR A 66 -0.70 9.19 12.90
C THR A 66 0.61 8.43 12.88
N SER A 67 0.65 7.32 12.15
CA SER A 67 1.83 6.44 12.20
C SER A 67 2.90 6.85 11.20
N THR A 68 2.49 7.33 10.03
CA THR A 68 3.44 7.73 8.98
C THR A 68 3.02 9.08 8.41
N PRO A 69 3.11 10.14 9.24
CA PRO A 69 2.56 11.44 8.84
C PRO A 69 3.21 12.08 7.63
N ASN A 70 4.43 11.66 7.30
CA ASN A 70 5.17 12.28 6.22
C ASN A 70 5.22 11.43 4.96
N LEU A 71 4.51 10.31 4.93
CA LEU A 71 4.59 9.41 3.78
C LEU A 71 4.10 10.09 2.50
N ARG A 72 4.95 10.06 1.49
CA ARG A 72 4.63 10.58 0.19
C ARG A 72 4.80 9.51 -0.88
N HIS A 73 5.81 8.68 -0.77
CA HIS A 73 6.12 7.66 -1.78
C HIS A 73 6.33 6.32 -1.09
N LEU A 74 5.52 5.33 -1.44
CA LEU A 74 5.62 4.00 -0.87
C LEU A 74 6.17 3.04 -1.91
N ILE A 75 7.15 2.25 -1.53
CA ILE A 75 7.79 1.28 -2.42
C ILE A 75 7.54 -0.11 -1.86
N LEU A 76 6.91 -0.96 -2.67
CA LEU A 76 6.55 -2.31 -2.29
C LEU A 76 7.42 -3.31 -3.03
N PRO A 77 8.03 -4.25 -2.30
CA PRO A 77 8.88 -5.25 -2.95
C PRO A 77 8.05 -6.29 -3.71
N LEU A 78 8.73 -7.12 -4.46
CA LEU A 78 8.09 -8.16 -5.27
C LEU A 78 7.21 -9.07 -4.42
N SER A 79 7.56 -9.28 -3.16
CA SER A 79 6.82 -10.19 -2.30
C SER A 79 5.41 -9.71 -1.96
N VAL A 80 5.14 -8.40 -2.08
CA VAL A 80 3.82 -7.88 -1.71
C VAL A 80 2.84 -8.12 -2.83
N ASP A 81 1.78 -8.87 -2.52
CA ASP A 81 0.75 -9.17 -3.52
C ASP A 81 -0.63 -8.69 -3.11
N GLY A 82 -0.76 -7.95 -2.03
CA GLY A 82 -2.08 -7.46 -1.63
C GLY A 82 -2.01 -6.21 -0.79
N ILE A 83 -2.98 -5.33 -0.99
CA ILE A 83 -3.14 -4.12 -0.19
C ILE A 83 -4.59 -4.09 0.27
N ALA A 84 -4.78 -4.09 1.59
CA ALA A 84 -6.12 -4.16 2.16
C ALA A 84 -6.85 -2.84 2.07
N MET A 85 -8.15 -2.88 2.35
CA MET A 85 -8.97 -1.68 2.39
C MET A 85 -8.41 -0.70 3.42
N GLU A 86 -8.35 0.56 3.05
CA GLU A 86 -7.88 1.62 3.94
C GLU A 86 -6.50 1.35 4.51
N ALA A 87 -5.66 0.71 3.73
CA ALA A 87 -4.32 0.41 4.19
C ALA A 87 -3.45 1.66 4.23
N ILE A 88 -3.68 2.60 3.32
CA ILE A 88 -2.87 3.80 3.22
C ILE A 88 -3.80 5.00 3.28
N VAL A 89 -3.86 5.64 4.45
CA VAL A 89 -4.74 6.78 4.65
C VAL A 89 -3.94 8.01 5.06
N CYS A 90 -2.88 8.27 4.32
CA CYS A 90 -2.01 9.41 4.57
C CYS A 90 -2.35 10.53 3.61
N SER A 91 -2.49 11.74 4.13
CA SER A 91 -2.92 12.87 3.30
C SER A 91 -1.88 13.25 2.26
N GLY A 92 -0.59 12.99 2.51
CA GLY A 92 0.45 13.35 1.56
C GLY A 92 0.86 12.25 0.59
N PHE A 93 0.22 11.09 0.69
CA PHE A 93 0.60 9.96 -0.16
C PHE A 93 0.23 10.26 -1.61
N GLU A 94 1.21 10.20 -2.48
CA GLU A 94 0.97 10.56 -3.88
C GLU A 94 1.71 9.69 -4.88
N GLU A 95 2.55 8.76 -4.42
CA GLU A 95 3.36 7.98 -5.34
C GLU A 95 3.52 6.55 -4.84
N LEU A 96 3.27 5.58 -5.71
CA LEU A 96 3.37 4.16 -5.37
C LEU A 96 4.28 3.47 -6.38
N THR A 97 5.25 2.72 -5.88
CA THR A 97 6.10 1.88 -6.71
C THR A 97 5.89 0.44 -6.28
N TYR A 98 5.65 -0.45 -7.20
CA TYR A 98 5.46 -1.86 -6.87
C TYR A 98 6.15 -2.72 -7.92
N TYR A 99 6.53 -3.94 -7.52
CA TYR A 99 7.28 -4.83 -8.39
C TYR A 99 6.49 -6.08 -8.77
N ASN A 100 5.35 -6.33 -8.13
CA ASN A 100 4.56 -7.53 -8.39
C ASN A 100 3.41 -7.13 -9.29
N ASP A 101 3.42 -7.61 -10.54
CA ASP A 101 2.40 -7.23 -11.51
C ASP A 101 1.05 -7.90 -11.25
N ARG A 102 0.97 -8.75 -10.23
CA ARG A 102 -0.29 -9.40 -9.85
C ARG A 102 -0.80 -8.90 -8.51
N ILE A 103 -0.36 -7.73 -8.11
CA ILE A 103 -0.77 -7.20 -6.83
C ILE A 103 -2.28 -6.90 -6.84
N PHE A 104 -2.95 -7.25 -5.75
CA PHE A 104 -4.36 -6.99 -5.58
C PHE A 104 -4.51 -5.75 -4.71
N VAL A 105 -5.39 -4.87 -5.10
CA VAL A 105 -5.66 -3.65 -4.33
C VAL A 105 -7.15 -3.63 -4.02
N CYS A 106 -7.49 -3.66 -2.75
CA CYS A 106 -8.88 -3.63 -2.34
C CYS A 106 -9.49 -2.27 -2.61
N ASP A 107 -10.82 -2.23 -2.67
CA ASP A 107 -11.53 -0.96 -2.76
C ASP A 107 -11.08 -0.07 -1.62
N HIS A 108 -10.86 1.18 -1.91
CA HIS A 108 -10.51 2.17 -0.89
C HIS A 108 -9.24 1.82 -0.13
N ALA A 109 -8.32 1.05 -0.75
CA ALA A 109 -7.01 0.81 -0.15
C ALA A 109 -6.28 2.12 0.06
N PHE A 110 -6.43 3.04 -0.85
CA PHE A 110 -5.96 4.39 -0.74
C PHE A 110 -6.88 5.24 -1.60
N GLU A 111 -6.70 6.55 -1.56
CA GLU A 111 -7.53 7.43 -2.35
C GLU A 111 -6.90 7.58 -3.74
N PRO A 112 -7.47 6.95 -4.77
CA PRO A 112 -6.82 6.94 -6.08
C PRO A 112 -6.61 8.34 -6.67
N ARG A 113 -7.51 9.27 -6.35
CA ARG A 113 -7.40 10.61 -6.92
C ARG A 113 -6.22 11.39 -6.40
N LYS A 114 -5.63 10.94 -5.29
CA LYS A 114 -4.46 11.60 -4.73
C LYS A 114 -3.16 11.06 -5.27
N ILE A 115 -3.20 9.92 -5.97
CA ILE A 115 -1.99 9.32 -6.50
C ILE A 115 -1.61 10.03 -7.79
N LYS A 116 -0.41 10.57 -7.80
CA LYS A 116 0.09 11.29 -8.97
C LYS A 116 0.92 10.38 -9.87
N ARG A 117 1.59 9.40 -9.31
CA ARG A 117 2.42 8.50 -10.10
C ARG A 117 2.38 7.10 -9.52
N MET A 118 2.35 6.12 -10.40
CA MET A 118 2.39 4.73 -10.02
C MET A 118 3.40 4.06 -10.94
N HIS A 119 4.40 3.39 -10.37
CA HIS A 119 5.51 2.83 -11.13
C HIS A 119 5.57 1.32 -11.02
N TYR A 120 5.92 0.70 -12.13
CA TYR A 120 6.20 -0.73 -12.15
C TYR A 120 7.63 -0.87 -12.72
N PRO A 121 8.65 -0.71 -11.88
CA PRO A 121 10.03 -0.62 -12.36
C PRO A 121 10.54 -1.77 -13.22
N PRO A 122 10.18 -3.04 -12.96
CA PRO A 122 10.73 -4.10 -13.77
C PRO A 122 10.47 -3.92 -15.27
N GLU A 123 9.40 -3.24 -15.63
CA GLU A 123 9.09 -3.01 -17.02
C GLU A 123 9.17 -1.55 -17.39
N GLY A 124 9.60 -0.72 -16.48
CA GLY A 124 9.74 0.70 -16.74
C GLY A 124 8.43 1.41 -17.01
N LYS A 125 7.33 0.83 -16.61
CA LYS A 125 6.02 1.43 -16.86
C LYS A 125 5.62 2.37 -15.75
N THR A 126 4.96 3.44 -16.13
CA THR A 126 4.46 4.42 -15.19
C THR A 126 3.03 4.73 -15.56
N TRP A 127 2.14 4.61 -14.60
CA TRP A 127 0.74 4.92 -14.82
C TRP A 127 0.50 6.37 -14.47
N ASN A 128 -0.34 7.02 -15.23
CA ASN A 128 -0.77 8.35 -14.83
C ASN A 128 -2.03 8.22 -13.98
N LEU A 129 -2.41 9.32 -13.38
CA LEU A 129 -3.54 9.33 -12.47
C LEU A 129 -4.83 8.90 -13.15
N GLU A 130 -5.02 9.36 -14.37
CA GLU A 130 -6.26 9.07 -15.09
C GLU A 130 -6.40 7.59 -15.39
N GLU A 131 -5.32 6.96 -15.83
CA GLU A 131 -5.34 5.53 -16.13
C GLU A 131 -5.62 4.70 -14.90
N MET A 132 -4.97 5.05 -13.79
CA MET A 132 -5.17 4.33 -12.56
C MET A 132 -6.62 4.48 -12.09
N TRP A 133 -7.13 5.68 -12.14
CA TRP A 133 -8.49 5.95 -11.72
C TRP A 133 -9.51 5.16 -12.53
N ARG A 134 -9.29 5.10 -13.84
CA ARG A 134 -10.20 4.36 -14.71
C ARG A 134 -10.22 2.88 -14.38
N LYS A 135 -9.05 2.28 -14.16
CA LYS A 135 -9.00 0.87 -13.81
C LYS A 135 -9.67 0.60 -12.47
N TYR A 136 -9.44 1.50 -11.53
CA TYR A 136 -10.01 1.34 -10.21
C TYR A 136 -11.54 1.42 -10.27
N GLU A 137 -12.06 2.36 -11.00
CA GLU A 137 -13.51 2.52 -11.12
C GLU A 137 -14.17 1.33 -11.79
N VAL A 138 -13.56 0.82 -12.84
CA VAL A 138 -14.12 -0.33 -13.54
C VAL A 138 -14.24 -1.52 -12.61
N ALA A 139 -13.19 -1.78 -11.84
CA ALA A 139 -13.22 -2.91 -10.94
C ALA A 139 -14.22 -2.71 -9.81
N SER A 140 -14.26 -1.51 -9.24
CA SER A 140 -15.18 -1.22 -8.15
C SER A 140 -16.63 -1.37 -8.60
N SER A 141 -16.95 -0.86 -9.76
CA SER A 141 -18.33 -0.90 -10.22
C SER A 141 -18.75 -2.33 -10.55
N LYS A 142 -17.80 -3.20 -10.89
CA LYS A 142 -18.15 -4.56 -11.24
C LYS A 142 -18.27 -5.47 -10.04
N SER A 143 -17.36 -5.41 -9.11
CA SER A 143 -17.31 -6.43 -8.09
C SER A 143 -17.26 -5.91 -6.67
N GLN A 144 -16.91 -4.70 -6.45
CA GLN A 144 -16.74 -4.19 -5.09
C GLN A 144 -15.73 -5.01 -4.32
N ARG A 145 -14.75 -5.56 -4.99
CA ARG A 145 -13.77 -6.41 -4.36
C ARG A 145 -12.38 -6.00 -4.77
N ALA A 146 -11.39 -6.70 -4.22
CA ALA A 146 -10.00 -6.46 -4.57
C ALA A 146 -9.80 -6.65 -6.06
N ILE A 147 -8.98 -5.81 -6.65
CA ILE A 147 -8.68 -5.87 -8.06
C ILE A 147 -7.18 -5.86 -8.23
N PRO A 148 -6.70 -6.53 -9.27
CA PRO A 148 -5.28 -6.45 -9.55
C PRO A 148 -4.95 -5.10 -10.18
N ILE A 149 -3.82 -4.57 -9.85
CA ILE A 149 -3.28 -3.43 -10.53
C ILE A 149 -2.32 -4.00 -11.56
N ASP A 150 -2.66 -3.81 -12.83
CA ASP A 150 -1.91 -4.42 -13.89
C ASP A 150 -1.38 -3.33 -14.81
N PRO A 151 -0.10 -3.17 -14.90
CA PRO A 151 0.46 -2.11 -15.73
C PRO A 151 0.29 -2.36 -17.21
N ILE A 152 -0.10 -3.57 -17.54
CA ILE A 152 -0.27 -3.84 -18.89
C ILE A 152 -1.56 -3.55 -19.38
N ASP A 153 -2.06 -3.78 -19.65
CA ASP A 153 -3.12 -3.80 -20.14
C ASP A 153 -3.69 -3.83 -20.83
N GLN A 154 -3.74 -4.42 -20.78
CA GLN A 154 -4.08 -4.61 -21.31
C GLN A 154 -4.94 -3.99 -21.59
N THR A 155 -5.18 -3.69 -21.94
CA THR A 155 -5.81 -3.12 -22.21
C THR A 155 -6.36 -2.62 -22.67
N ALA A 156 -6.55 -2.71 -23.22
CA ALA A 156 -7.06 -2.36 -23.53
C ALA A 156 -7.88 -2.27 -23.64
N SER A 157 -8.22 -2.70 -23.55
CA SER A 157 -8.89 -2.82 -23.57
C SER A 157 -9.44 -2.62 -23.01
N LEU A 158 -9.52 -2.77 -22.44
CA LEU A 158 -9.91 -2.70 -21.88
C LEU A 158 -10.48 -2.02 -21.83
N ILE A 159 -10.44 -1.62 -22.09
CA ILE A 159 -10.88 -1.19 -22.05
C ILE A 159 -11.48 -0.91 -22.66
N ASP A 160 -11.87 -1.29 -23.30
CA ASP A 160 -12.28 -1.27 -23.94
C ASP A 160 -12.90 -1.47 -24.11
N GLU A 161 -13.31 -1.91 -24.08
CA GLU A 161 -13.58 -2.30 -24.25
C GLU A 161 -13.79 -2.40 -23.90
N LEU A 162 -13.86 -2.57 -23.43
CA LEU A 162 -13.58 -2.75 -22.99
C LEU A 162 -13.40 -3.07 -22.60
N ASP A 163 -13.35 -3.52 -22.46
CA ASP A 163 -12.83 -3.96 -22.08
C ASP A 163 -12.16 -3.90 -21.46
N LEU A 164 -12.14 -3.98 -21.05
CA LEU A 164 -11.25 -3.86 -20.51
C LEU A 164 -10.72 -4.21 -20.12
N PRO A 165 -10.27 -4.69 -19.98
CA PRO A 165 -9.59 -5.14 -19.63
C PRO A 165 -9.27 -5.28 -19.01
N PHE A 166 -9.37 -5.53 -18.72
CA PHE A 166 -8.66 -5.68 -18.35
C PHE A 166 -8.55 -6.21 -18.06
#